data_14896cb9b0d85a7c54ea65b90b7233fa
#
_entry.id   14896cb9b0d85a7c54ea65b90b7233fa
#
_cell.length_a   1.000
_cell.length_b   1.000
_cell.length_c   1.000
_cell.angle_alpha   90.00
_cell.angle_beta   90.00
_cell.angle_gamma   90.00
#
_symmetry.space_group_name_H-M   'P 1'
#
loop_
_entity.id
_entity.type
_entity.pdbx_description
1 polymer ?
#
loop_
_entity_poly.entity_id
_entity_poly.type
_entity_poly.pdbx_seq_one_letter_code
_entity_poly.pdbx_strand_id
1 'polypeptide(L)'
;MKSSFRVLNVVVAAAFALIVVVPAAHADSMDEVVVAHRGAKMSKYAEGTLPAYRYAVRNRADILDADVRWTKVGPDRDSVGTMIILHDATLDRITNCEGPISEWLWSSIRARCRTEVGGQRLMRLIELLKYGNRLGKSFTLEIKLASITDAQAKQFWKTIKNSRVQLVARAARLGPLNKIKKLDEADHNHRISYALSTRGTNEWPSVSVIKKTATAVYAKLTIPVAVARNYRQADIKVFLSVGKNEADYAKMMAREPYAVVVNNVARFQRWRDNR
;
A
#
# COMPACT_ATOMS: atom_id res chain seq x y z
N MET A 1 13.15 -77.29 -36.07
CA MET A 1 12.28 -76.58 -35.15
C MET A 1 13.15 -75.76 -34.22
N LYS A 2 13.23 -74.41 -34.46
CA LYS A 2 14.04 -73.49 -33.65
C LYS A 2 13.06 -72.60 -32.93
N SER A 3 12.98 -72.72 -31.60
CA SER A 3 12.18 -71.91 -30.70
C SER A 3 12.95 -70.63 -30.34
N SER A 4 12.44 -69.48 -30.69
CA SER A 4 13.00 -68.18 -30.32
C SER A 4 12.30 -67.65 -29.08
N PHE A 5 13.01 -67.62 -27.97
CA PHE A 5 12.53 -66.93 -26.77
C PHE A 5 12.76 -65.40 -26.90
N ARG A 6 11.71 -64.61 -26.87
CA ARG A 6 11.77 -63.17 -26.78
C ARG A 6 11.81 -62.79 -25.28
N VAL A 7 12.93 -62.20 -24.86
CA VAL A 7 13.06 -61.62 -23.53
C VAL A 7 12.40 -60.22 -23.57
N LEU A 8 11.36 -60.06 -22.75
CA LEU A 8 10.67 -58.77 -22.61
C LEU A 8 11.39 -57.98 -21.50
N ASN A 9 12.17 -56.94 -21.88
CA ASN A 9 12.78 -56.04 -20.94
C ASN A 9 11.71 -55.03 -20.42
N VAL A 10 11.28 -55.19 -19.19
CA VAL A 10 10.44 -54.22 -18.49
C VAL A 10 11.39 -53.19 -17.87
N VAL A 11 11.39 -51.96 -18.43
CA VAL A 11 12.09 -50.82 -17.84
C VAL A 11 11.13 -50.20 -16.79
N VAL A 12 11.41 -50.40 -15.52
CA VAL A 12 10.73 -49.75 -14.44
C VAL A 12 11.37 -48.38 -14.28
N ALA A 13 10.68 -47.34 -14.77
CA ALA A 13 11.05 -45.94 -14.53
C ALA A 13 10.67 -45.55 -13.10
N ALA A 14 11.64 -45.54 -12.19
CA ALA A 14 11.45 -44.99 -10.85
C ALA A 14 11.38 -43.45 -10.95
N ALA A 15 10.19 -42.91 -10.84
CA ALA A 15 9.99 -41.48 -10.69
C ALA A 15 10.43 -41.05 -9.28
N PHE A 16 11.61 -40.49 -9.15
CA PHE A 16 12.04 -39.81 -7.93
C PHE A 16 11.24 -38.46 -7.88
N ALA A 17 10.21 -38.45 -7.05
CA ALA A 17 9.57 -37.20 -6.65
C ALA A 17 10.59 -36.42 -5.78
N LEU A 18 11.19 -35.39 -6.36
CA LEU A 18 12.00 -34.45 -5.61
C LEU A 18 11.03 -33.67 -4.70
N ILE A 19 10.89 -34.10 -3.44
CA ILE A 19 10.25 -33.32 -2.41
C ILE A 19 11.18 -32.14 -2.15
N VAL A 20 10.87 -31.01 -2.80
CA VAL A 20 11.46 -29.72 -2.41
C VAL A 20 10.89 -29.40 -1.04
N VAL A 21 11.62 -29.78 0.00
CA VAL A 21 11.38 -29.26 1.35
C VAL A 21 11.74 -27.80 1.28
N VAL A 22 10.70 -26.95 1.02
CA VAL A 22 10.81 -25.53 1.26
C VAL A 22 11.04 -25.42 2.77
N PRO A 23 12.20 -24.96 3.24
CA PRO A 23 12.39 -24.79 4.66
C PRO A 23 11.28 -23.87 5.13
N ALA A 24 10.54 -24.27 6.18
CA ALA A 24 9.68 -23.39 6.95
C ALA A 24 10.60 -22.35 7.59
N ALA A 25 11.00 -21.37 6.79
CA ALA A 25 11.86 -20.31 7.22
C ALA A 25 11.05 -19.38 8.12
N HIS A 26 11.48 -19.36 9.37
CA HIS A 26 11.38 -18.26 10.31
C HIS A 26 10.07 -18.10 11.08
N ALA A 27 9.92 -18.95 12.07
CA ALA A 27 9.13 -18.65 13.25
C ALA A 27 9.93 -17.84 14.32
N ASP A 28 11.09 -17.22 14.00
CA ASP A 28 11.95 -16.62 15.03
C ASP A 28 12.62 -15.28 14.68
N SER A 29 11.98 -14.48 13.86
CA SER A 29 12.09 -13.02 13.93
C SER A 29 10.84 -12.45 13.29
N MET A 30 9.91 -11.95 14.09
CA MET A 30 8.80 -11.15 13.60
C MET A 30 9.37 -9.80 13.16
N ASP A 31 10.06 -9.78 12.01
CA ASP A 31 10.41 -8.55 11.33
C ASP A 31 9.13 -7.97 10.76
N GLU A 32 8.47 -7.14 11.56
CA GLU A 32 7.26 -6.48 11.15
C GLU A 32 7.51 -5.61 9.94
N VAL A 33 6.64 -5.72 8.97
CA VAL A 33 6.66 -4.89 7.77
C VAL A 33 6.49 -3.41 8.15
N VAL A 34 7.45 -2.58 7.81
CA VAL A 34 7.46 -1.16 8.15
C VAL A 34 6.95 -0.31 7.01
N VAL A 35 5.83 0.36 7.25
CA VAL A 35 5.18 1.27 6.29
C VAL A 35 5.52 2.71 6.63
N ALA A 36 6.12 3.42 5.69
CA ALA A 36 6.42 4.84 5.82
C ALA A 36 5.18 5.68 5.54
N HIS A 37 4.50 6.16 6.58
CA HIS A 37 3.30 6.99 6.49
C HIS A 37 3.55 8.26 5.67
N ARG A 38 2.98 8.34 4.46
CA ARG A 38 3.15 9.45 3.50
C ARG A 38 4.62 9.74 3.15
N GLY A 39 5.45 8.69 3.13
CA GLY A 39 6.90 8.79 3.00
C GLY A 39 7.60 9.06 4.33
N ALA A 40 7.43 10.25 4.88
CA ALA A 40 7.84 10.60 6.25
C ALA A 40 7.11 11.89 6.65
N LYS A 41 6.45 11.87 7.79
CA LYS A 41 5.85 13.07 8.37
C LYS A 41 6.81 13.63 9.42
N MET A 42 7.72 14.50 8.98
CA MET A 42 8.79 15.08 9.83
C MET A 42 8.91 16.58 9.62
N SER A 43 9.50 17.27 10.58
CA SER A 43 9.78 18.71 10.49
C SER A 43 10.70 19.11 9.34
N LYS A 44 11.55 18.18 8.86
CA LYS A 44 12.54 18.44 7.79
C LYS A 44 12.02 18.15 6.38
N TYR A 45 11.03 17.27 6.24
CA TYR A 45 10.49 16.85 4.93
C TYR A 45 8.98 16.94 4.92
N ALA A 46 8.42 17.58 3.91
CA ALA A 46 6.98 17.58 3.70
C ALA A 46 6.49 16.18 3.29
N GLU A 47 5.40 15.75 3.91
CA GLU A 47 4.74 14.48 3.57
C GLU A 47 4.37 14.42 2.08
N GLY A 48 4.43 13.24 1.49
CA GLY A 48 4.04 13.02 0.08
C GLY A 48 5.02 13.57 -0.97
N THR A 49 6.23 13.98 -0.57
CA THR A 49 7.25 14.50 -1.47
C THR A 49 8.39 13.51 -1.71
N LEU A 50 9.10 13.65 -2.82
CA LEU A 50 10.22 12.77 -3.14
C LEU A 50 11.31 12.74 -2.06
N PRO A 51 11.72 13.86 -1.43
CA PRO A 51 12.66 13.82 -0.31
C PRO A 51 12.16 13.01 0.89
N ALA A 52 10.85 13.06 1.21
CA ALA A 52 10.26 12.25 2.27
C ALA A 52 10.35 10.74 1.95
N TYR A 53 10.03 10.35 0.72
CA TYR A 53 10.16 8.94 0.29
C TYR A 53 11.61 8.47 0.22
N ARG A 54 12.54 9.32 -0.22
CA ARG A 54 13.99 9.02 -0.18
C ARG A 54 14.47 8.79 1.25
N TYR A 55 14.01 9.61 2.18
CA TYR A 55 14.32 9.42 3.59
C TYR A 55 13.78 8.08 4.11
N ALA A 56 12.52 7.74 3.82
CA ALA A 56 11.91 6.47 4.21
C ALA A 56 12.71 5.26 3.71
N VAL A 57 13.08 5.27 2.42
CA VAL A 57 13.86 4.18 1.80
C VAL A 57 15.24 4.03 2.47
N ARG A 58 15.97 5.13 2.68
CA ARG A 58 17.27 5.10 3.36
C ARG A 58 17.21 4.57 4.79
N ASN A 59 16.06 4.70 5.44
CA ASN A 59 15.83 4.21 6.80
C ASN A 59 15.08 2.87 6.84
N ARG A 60 15.20 2.06 5.80
CA ARG A 60 14.70 0.67 5.75
C ARG A 60 13.17 0.56 5.82
N ALA A 61 12.41 1.48 5.24
CA ALA A 61 10.99 1.24 5.01
C ALA A 61 10.78 0.14 3.97
N ASP A 62 9.86 -0.78 4.23
CA ASP A 62 9.50 -1.87 3.32
C ASP A 62 8.44 -1.41 2.33
N ILE A 63 7.46 -0.65 2.81
CA ILE A 63 6.33 -0.17 2.04
C ILE A 63 6.29 1.36 2.07
N LEU A 64 6.04 1.97 0.93
CA LEU A 64 5.80 3.40 0.78
C LEU A 64 4.29 3.67 0.77
N ASP A 65 3.82 4.46 1.73
CA ASP A 65 2.41 4.83 1.85
C ASP A 65 2.14 6.19 1.18
N ALA A 66 1.04 6.27 0.43
CA ALA A 66 0.65 7.48 -0.26
C ALA A 66 -0.87 7.67 -0.31
N ASP A 67 -1.29 8.91 -0.18
CA ASP A 67 -2.66 9.37 -0.34
C ASP A 67 -2.86 9.91 -1.75
N VAL A 68 -3.85 9.41 -2.49
CA VAL A 68 -4.09 9.74 -3.89
C VAL A 68 -5.34 10.60 -4.04
N ARG A 69 -5.18 11.74 -4.71
CA ARG A 69 -6.26 12.64 -5.09
C ARG A 69 -6.17 13.04 -6.55
N TRP A 70 -7.27 13.55 -7.08
CA TRP A 70 -7.36 14.07 -8.45
C TRP A 70 -7.44 15.59 -8.45
N THR A 71 -6.68 16.19 -9.35
CA THR A 71 -6.74 17.62 -9.66
C THR A 71 -7.95 17.93 -10.54
N LYS A 72 -8.19 19.21 -10.85
CA LYS A 72 -9.12 19.64 -11.89
C LYS A 72 -8.80 18.96 -13.22
N VAL A 73 -9.84 18.66 -13.99
CA VAL A 73 -9.73 18.19 -15.37
C VAL A 73 -9.14 19.30 -16.24
N GLY A 74 -8.13 18.98 -17.01
CA GLY A 74 -7.53 19.93 -17.97
C GLY A 74 -8.30 19.94 -19.30
N PRO A 75 -8.15 21.00 -20.10
CA PRO A 75 -8.84 21.12 -21.39
C PRO A 75 -8.39 20.08 -22.41
N ASP A 76 -7.15 19.56 -22.27
CA ASP A 76 -6.51 18.71 -23.29
C ASP A 76 -6.47 17.22 -22.91
N ARG A 77 -7.19 16.78 -21.89
CA ARG A 77 -7.11 15.39 -21.40
C ARG A 77 -8.48 14.85 -21.05
N ASP A 78 -8.59 13.53 -21.22
CA ASP A 78 -9.70 12.70 -20.78
C ASP A 78 -10.44 13.29 -19.58
N SER A 79 -11.72 13.06 -19.46
CA SER A 79 -12.65 13.56 -18.41
C SER A 79 -12.21 13.30 -16.95
N VAL A 80 -10.89 13.19 -16.70
CA VAL A 80 -10.28 12.84 -15.42
C VAL A 80 -9.06 13.72 -15.14
N GLY A 81 -8.98 14.32 -13.96
CA GLY A 81 -7.82 15.09 -13.51
C GLY A 81 -6.55 14.24 -13.32
N THR A 82 -5.44 14.91 -13.02
CA THR A 82 -4.16 14.23 -12.72
C THR A 82 -4.17 13.67 -11.31
N MET A 83 -3.75 12.42 -11.14
CA MET A 83 -3.54 11.82 -9.81
C MET A 83 -2.26 12.34 -9.18
N ILE A 84 -2.38 12.97 -8.02
CA ILE A 84 -1.26 13.49 -7.24
C ILE A 84 -1.25 12.91 -5.83
N ILE A 85 -0.11 13.01 -5.18
CA ILE A 85 0.08 12.57 -3.80
C ILE A 85 -0.22 13.74 -2.87
N LEU A 86 -1.38 13.68 -2.21
CA LEU A 86 -1.82 14.68 -1.23
C LEU A 86 -2.86 14.08 -0.28
N HIS A 87 -2.68 14.30 1.02
CA HIS A 87 -3.64 13.81 2.01
C HIS A 87 -4.93 14.62 2.03
N ASP A 88 -4.81 15.94 2.14
CA ASP A 88 -5.94 16.84 2.34
C ASP A 88 -6.71 17.11 1.04
N ALA A 89 -7.93 17.57 1.16
CA ALA A 89 -8.74 17.98 0.00
C ALA A 89 -8.28 19.33 -0.56
N THR A 90 -7.51 20.08 0.21
CA THR A 90 -7.02 21.42 -0.13
C THR A 90 -5.49 21.46 -0.08
N LEU A 91 -4.90 22.52 -0.63
CA LEU A 91 -3.46 22.73 -0.71
C LEU A 91 -2.90 23.43 0.54
N ASP A 92 -3.74 24.04 1.34
CA ASP A 92 -3.45 25.06 2.37
C ASP A 92 -2.46 24.58 3.45
N ARG A 93 -2.60 23.34 3.94
CA ARG A 93 -1.83 22.90 5.11
C ARG A 93 -0.35 22.65 4.84
N ILE A 94 -0.03 22.22 3.63
CA ILE A 94 1.33 21.76 3.33
C ILE A 94 2.01 22.56 2.22
N THR A 95 1.30 23.49 1.58
CA THR A 95 1.87 24.30 0.50
C THR A 95 1.54 25.78 0.69
N ASN A 96 2.26 26.63 -0.04
CA ASN A 96 1.99 28.08 -0.18
C ASN A 96 0.81 28.39 -1.13
N CYS A 97 0.07 27.38 -1.59
CA CYS A 97 -1.16 27.54 -2.37
C CYS A 97 -2.36 27.22 -1.48
N GLU A 98 -3.50 27.79 -1.82
CA GLU A 98 -4.74 27.67 -1.05
C GLU A 98 -5.88 27.06 -1.88
N GLY A 99 -6.87 26.52 -1.21
CA GLY A 99 -8.13 26.06 -1.79
C GLY A 99 -8.14 24.60 -2.27
N PRO A 100 -9.31 24.15 -2.77
CA PRO A 100 -9.54 22.77 -3.12
C PRO A 100 -8.69 22.31 -4.30
N ILE A 101 -8.04 21.16 -4.16
CA ILE A 101 -7.23 20.57 -5.23
C ILE A 101 -8.02 20.28 -6.51
N SER A 102 -9.32 20.01 -6.37
CA SER A 102 -10.24 19.79 -7.51
C SER A 102 -10.47 21.01 -8.39
N GLU A 103 -10.06 22.19 -7.94
CA GLU A 103 -10.16 23.46 -8.68
C GLU A 103 -8.85 23.85 -9.38
N TRP A 104 -7.76 23.16 -9.06
CA TRP A 104 -6.43 23.43 -9.59
C TRP A 104 -6.04 22.47 -10.72
N LEU A 105 -5.54 23.01 -11.83
CA LEU A 105 -4.85 22.23 -12.85
C LEU A 105 -3.48 21.74 -12.33
N TRP A 106 -3.10 20.55 -12.69
CA TRP A 106 -1.76 20.04 -12.33
C TRP A 106 -0.62 20.94 -12.82
N SER A 107 -0.74 21.50 -14.03
CA SER A 107 0.25 22.45 -14.57
C SER A 107 0.46 23.65 -13.66
N SER A 108 -0.63 24.22 -13.14
CA SER A 108 -0.60 25.35 -12.21
C SER A 108 0.00 24.96 -10.85
N ILE A 109 -0.41 23.83 -10.29
CA ILE A 109 0.18 23.31 -9.04
C ILE A 109 1.69 23.12 -9.20
N ARG A 110 2.10 22.46 -10.28
CA ARG A 110 3.52 22.18 -10.53
C ARG A 110 4.37 23.45 -10.68
N ALA A 111 3.80 24.48 -11.33
CA ALA A 111 4.51 25.74 -11.55
C ALA A 111 4.62 26.58 -10.29
N ARG A 112 3.55 26.71 -9.52
CA ARG A 112 3.39 27.73 -8.47
C ARG A 112 3.52 27.18 -7.06
N CYS A 113 2.98 25.96 -6.78
CA CYS A 113 2.89 25.46 -5.42
C CYS A 113 4.19 24.82 -4.96
N ARG A 114 4.59 25.20 -3.77
CA ARG A 114 5.73 24.61 -3.06
C ARG A 114 5.30 24.28 -1.64
N THR A 115 5.88 23.24 -1.07
CA THR A 115 5.59 22.89 0.32
C THR A 115 6.19 23.92 1.28
N GLU A 116 5.45 24.26 2.35
CA GLU A 116 5.93 25.15 3.42
C GLU A 116 7.24 24.61 4.02
N VAL A 117 7.33 23.31 4.22
CA VAL A 117 8.54 22.64 4.69
C VAL A 117 9.43 22.30 3.50
N GLY A 118 10.58 22.96 3.41
CA GLY A 118 11.65 22.64 2.45
C GLY A 118 11.40 23.09 1.01
N GLY A 119 10.34 23.87 0.70
CA GLY A 119 10.08 24.43 -0.62
C GLY A 119 9.94 23.39 -1.74
N GLN A 120 9.44 22.18 -1.41
CA GLN A 120 9.44 21.03 -2.30
C GLN A 120 8.24 21.04 -3.25
N ARG A 121 8.36 20.33 -4.37
CA ARG A 121 7.23 20.13 -5.30
C ARG A 121 6.39 18.94 -4.87
N LEU A 122 5.07 19.06 -5.06
CA LEU A 122 4.16 17.91 -4.99
C LEU A 122 4.48 16.91 -6.10
N MET A 123 4.05 15.66 -5.92
CA MET A 123 4.32 14.55 -6.85
C MET A 123 3.03 14.02 -7.46
N ARG A 124 3.12 13.54 -8.71
CA ARG A 124 2.10 12.67 -9.30
C ARG A 124 2.29 11.23 -8.81
N LEU A 125 1.19 10.47 -8.79
CA LEU A 125 1.24 9.04 -8.47
C LEU A 125 2.23 8.28 -9.36
N ILE A 126 2.23 8.54 -10.66
CA ILE A 126 3.14 7.87 -11.60
C ILE A 126 4.63 8.14 -11.30
N GLU A 127 4.97 9.29 -10.75
CA GLU A 127 6.35 9.63 -10.37
C GLU A 127 6.80 8.82 -9.15
N LEU A 128 5.90 8.66 -8.16
CA LEU A 128 6.15 7.81 -7.00
C LEU A 128 6.30 6.33 -7.40
N LEU A 129 5.39 5.82 -8.25
CA LEU A 129 5.46 4.43 -8.72
C LEU A 129 6.76 4.16 -9.49
N LYS A 130 7.18 5.06 -10.38
CA LYS A 130 8.46 4.94 -11.09
C LYS A 130 9.65 4.90 -10.11
N TYR A 131 9.61 5.73 -9.07
CA TYR A 131 10.65 5.75 -8.05
C TYR A 131 10.71 4.43 -7.26
N GLY A 132 9.59 3.96 -6.71
CA GLY A 132 9.57 2.77 -5.88
C GLY A 132 9.78 1.47 -6.68
N ASN A 133 9.19 1.34 -7.88
CA ASN A 133 9.41 0.19 -8.76
C ASN A 133 10.90 -0.02 -9.09
N ARG A 134 11.64 1.07 -9.27
CA ARG A 134 13.10 1.03 -9.53
C ARG A 134 13.89 0.49 -8.34
N LEU A 135 13.36 0.64 -7.13
CA LEU A 135 13.98 0.22 -5.88
C LEU A 135 13.36 -1.05 -5.28
N GLY A 136 12.43 -1.70 -6.00
CA GLY A 136 11.73 -2.87 -5.51
C GLY A 136 10.83 -2.61 -4.28
N LYS A 137 10.41 -1.36 -4.05
CA LYS A 137 9.59 -0.99 -2.87
C LYS A 137 8.11 -1.14 -3.15
N SER A 138 7.43 -1.87 -2.26
CA SER A 138 5.98 -2.04 -2.27
C SER A 138 5.23 -0.75 -1.89
N PHE A 139 3.92 -0.71 -2.19
CA PHE A 139 3.11 0.48 -1.92
C PHE A 139 1.82 0.16 -1.18
N THR A 140 1.39 1.12 -0.34
CA THR A 140 -0.02 1.27 0.04
C THR A 140 -0.53 2.59 -0.53
N LEU A 141 -1.61 2.55 -1.31
CA LEU A 141 -2.17 3.71 -2.01
C LEU A 141 -3.60 3.96 -1.53
N GLU A 142 -3.83 5.02 -0.78
CA GLU A 142 -5.16 5.40 -0.32
C GLU A 142 -5.88 6.31 -1.30
N ILE A 143 -7.02 5.87 -1.78
CA ILE A 143 -7.95 6.72 -2.51
C ILE A 143 -8.70 7.58 -1.50
N LYS A 144 -8.44 8.90 -1.51
CA LYS A 144 -8.98 9.86 -0.54
C LYS A 144 -10.38 10.37 -0.85
N LEU A 145 -11.02 9.83 -1.88
CA LEU A 145 -12.40 10.16 -2.23
C LEU A 145 -13.36 9.10 -1.68
N ALA A 146 -14.50 9.54 -1.16
CA ALA A 146 -15.56 8.65 -0.67
C ALA A 146 -16.19 7.84 -1.82
N SER A 147 -16.23 8.43 -3.02
CA SER A 147 -16.63 7.79 -4.27
C SER A 147 -15.72 8.23 -5.40
N ILE A 148 -15.60 7.42 -6.44
CA ILE A 148 -14.87 7.71 -7.66
C ILE A 148 -15.74 7.38 -8.87
N THR A 149 -15.54 8.09 -9.98
CA THR A 149 -16.15 7.77 -11.26
C THR A 149 -15.53 6.52 -11.86
N ASP A 150 -16.17 5.89 -12.85
CA ASP A 150 -15.60 4.74 -13.55
C ASP A 150 -14.35 5.14 -14.35
N ALA A 151 -14.33 6.38 -14.88
CA ALA A 151 -13.14 6.93 -15.54
C ALA A 151 -11.96 7.08 -14.55
N GLN A 152 -12.20 7.56 -13.33
CA GLN A 152 -11.18 7.63 -12.27
C GLN A 152 -10.70 6.24 -11.85
N ALA A 153 -11.61 5.29 -11.67
CA ALA A 153 -11.27 3.90 -11.36
C ALA A 153 -10.38 3.28 -12.46
N LYS A 154 -10.77 3.47 -13.72
CA LYS A 154 -10.00 2.98 -14.89
C LYS A 154 -8.64 3.65 -14.99
N GLN A 155 -8.54 4.96 -14.75
CA GLN A 155 -7.26 5.68 -14.74
C GLN A 155 -6.35 5.17 -13.62
N PHE A 156 -6.86 5.03 -12.40
CA PHE A 156 -6.10 4.51 -11.26
C PHE A 156 -5.61 3.10 -11.54
N TRP A 157 -6.50 2.17 -11.90
CA TRP A 157 -6.17 0.80 -12.22
C TRP A 157 -5.13 0.70 -13.35
N LYS A 158 -5.31 1.39 -14.48
CA LYS A 158 -4.31 1.44 -15.57
C LYS A 158 -2.94 1.92 -15.11
N THR A 159 -2.89 2.84 -14.16
CA THR A 159 -1.63 3.38 -13.64
C THR A 159 -0.89 2.39 -12.76
N ILE A 160 -1.62 1.56 -12.00
CA ILE A 160 -1.04 0.65 -11.02
C ILE A 160 -0.88 -0.80 -11.49
N LYS A 161 -1.67 -1.25 -12.48
CA LYS A 161 -1.70 -2.66 -12.92
C LYS A 161 -0.34 -3.20 -13.41
N ASN A 162 0.50 -2.34 -13.94
CA ASN A 162 1.84 -2.69 -14.43
C ASN A 162 2.94 -2.50 -13.37
N SER A 163 2.58 -2.30 -12.10
CA SER A 163 3.56 -2.24 -11.02
C SER A 163 4.30 -3.58 -10.91
N ARG A 164 5.63 -3.52 -10.84
CA ARG A 164 6.49 -4.71 -10.70
C ARG A 164 6.57 -5.21 -9.26
N VAL A 165 6.05 -4.45 -8.31
CA VAL A 165 6.07 -4.71 -6.87
C VAL A 165 4.66 -4.90 -6.34
N GLN A 166 4.55 -5.47 -5.14
CA GLN A 166 3.26 -5.61 -4.48
C GLN A 166 2.65 -4.24 -4.19
N LEU A 167 1.34 -4.16 -4.38
CA LEU A 167 0.58 -2.95 -4.19
C LEU A 167 -0.71 -3.25 -3.43
N VAL A 168 -0.99 -2.44 -2.41
CA VAL A 168 -2.23 -2.47 -1.64
C VAL A 168 -3.02 -1.20 -1.98
N ALA A 169 -4.11 -1.35 -2.73
CA ALA A 169 -5.08 -0.28 -2.94
C ALA A 169 -6.01 -0.21 -1.73
N ARG A 170 -6.16 0.95 -1.13
CA ARG A 170 -7.01 1.13 0.05
C ARG A 170 -7.93 2.35 -0.07
N ALA A 171 -9.07 2.28 0.60
CA ALA A 171 -10.02 3.39 0.70
C ALA A 171 -10.83 3.28 2.01
N ALA A 172 -11.42 4.39 2.45
CA ALA A 172 -12.31 4.42 3.61
C ALA A 172 -13.70 3.84 3.32
N ARG A 173 -14.04 3.61 2.05
CA ARG A 173 -15.31 3.07 1.59
C ARG A 173 -15.06 1.92 0.61
N LEU A 174 -15.94 0.92 0.58
CA LEU A 174 -15.82 -0.22 -0.33
C LEU A 174 -16.09 0.15 -1.79
N GLY A 175 -16.91 1.17 -2.06
CA GLY A 175 -17.29 1.57 -3.42
C GLY A 175 -16.10 1.78 -4.37
N PRO A 176 -15.11 2.64 -4.03
CA PRO A 176 -13.91 2.80 -4.83
C PRO A 176 -13.14 1.49 -5.06
N LEU A 177 -12.99 0.67 -4.01
CA LEU A 177 -12.27 -0.60 -4.10
C LEU A 177 -13.00 -1.60 -5.01
N ASN A 178 -14.32 -1.70 -4.91
CA ASN A 178 -15.13 -2.59 -5.76
C ASN A 178 -14.98 -2.25 -7.25
N LYS A 179 -14.98 -0.96 -7.60
CA LYS A 179 -14.79 -0.52 -8.98
C LYS A 179 -13.42 -0.93 -9.54
N ILE A 180 -12.36 -0.76 -8.74
CA ILE A 180 -11.00 -1.12 -9.16
C ILE A 180 -10.84 -2.63 -9.22
N LYS A 181 -11.34 -3.35 -8.23
CA LYS A 181 -11.29 -4.81 -8.15
C LYS A 181 -11.96 -5.46 -9.36
N LYS A 182 -13.14 -4.96 -9.77
CA LYS A 182 -13.82 -5.43 -10.99
C LYS A 182 -12.96 -5.29 -12.25
N LEU A 183 -12.19 -4.21 -12.38
CA LEU A 183 -11.27 -4.01 -13.51
C LEU A 183 -10.06 -4.95 -13.43
N ASP A 184 -9.55 -5.19 -12.23
CA ASP A 184 -8.40 -6.07 -11.97
C ASP A 184 -8.74 -7.54 -12.23
N GLU A 185 -9.91 -7.98 -11.77
CA GLU A 185 -10.44 -9.33 -12.02
C GLU A 185 -10.66 -9.58 -13.52
N ALA A 186 -11.16 -8.58 -14.26
CA ALA A 186 -11.36 -8.69 -15.71
C ALA A 186 -10.04 -8.77 -16.51
N ASP A 187 -8.94 -8.26 -15.97
CA ASP A 187 -7.60 -8.28 -16.60
C ASP A 187 -6.76 -9.49 -16.12
N HIS A 188 -7.30 -10.33 -15.23
CA HIS A 188 -6.60 -11.48 -14.61
C HIS A 188 -5.24 -11.11 -13.97
N ASN A 189 -5.07 -9.86 -13.56
CA ASN A 189 -3.85 -9.35 -12.94
C ASN A 189 -4.00 -9.31 -11.42
N HIS A 190 -3.51 -10.36 -10.73
CA HIS A 190 -3.71 -10.57 -9.29
C HIS A 190 -2.62 -9.94 -8.40
N ARG A 191 -1.91 -8.92 -8.86
CA ARG A 191 -0.82 -8.27 -8.09
C ARG A 191 -1.32 -7.19 -7.13
N ILE A 192 -2.59 -6.79 -7.23
CA ILE A 192 -3.19 -5.76 -6.39
C ILE A 192 -3.90 -6.43 -5.23
N SER A 193 -3.51 -6.08 -4.01
CA SER A 193 -4.26 -6.40 -2.80
C SER A 193 -5.16 -5.23 -2.41
N TYR A 194 -6.23 -5.50 -1.69
CA TYR A 194 -7.21 -4.48 -1.31
C TYR A 194 -7.31 -4.38 0.20
N ALA A 195 -7.34 -3.16 0.74
CA ALA A 195 -7.49 -2.91 2.16
C ALA A 195 -8.60 -1.90 2.46
N LEU A 196 -9.42 -2.19 3.46
CA LEU A 196 -10.39 -1.23 3.98
C LEU A 196 -9.75 -0.35 5.05
N SER A 197 -9.79 0.97 4.86
CA SER A 197 -9.29 1.94 5.82
C SER A 197 -10.34 2.23 6.88
N THR A 198 -10.11 1.80 8.12
CA THR A 198 -11.06 2.02 9.23
C THR A 198 -10.73 3.28 10.05
N ARG A 199 -9.84 4.12 9.55
CA ARG A 199 -9.25 5.26 10.27
C ARG A 199 -10.25 6.33 10.70
N GLY A 200 -11.42 6.41 10.08
CA GLY A 200 -12.45 7.42 10.38
C GLY A 200 -13.51 6.97 11.38
N THR A 201 -13.59 5.68 11.67
CA THR A 201 -14.68 5.10 12.47
C THR A 201 -14.15 4.50 13.77
N ASN A 202 -14.98 4.47 14.80
CA ASN A 202 -14.76 3.64 15.99
C ASN A 202 -15.46 2.27 15.82
N GLU A 203 -16.11 2.05 14.68
CA GLU A 203 -16.75 0.79 14.33
C GLU A 203 -15.79 -0.05 13.50
N TRP A 204 -15.65 -1.29 13.90
CA TRP A 204 -14.79 -2.25 13.23
C TRP A 204 -15.64 -3.15 12.33
N PRO A 205 -15.46 -3.11 11.01
CA PRO A 205 -16.27 -3.91 10.10
C PRO A 205 -16.13 -5.40 10.41
N SER A 206 -17.20 -6.16 10.23
CA SER A 206 -17.15 -7.60 10.40
C SER A 206 -16.22 -8.27 9.38
N VAL A 207 -15.68 -9.43 9.72
CA VAL A 207 -14.86 -10.26 8.81
C VAL A 207 -15.58 -10.48 7.48
N SER A 208 -16.88 -10.76 7.50
CA SER A 208 -17.68 -10.99 6.30
C SER A 208 -17.76 -9.76 5.40
N VAL A 209 -17.86 -8.56 5.97
CA VAL A 209 -17.84 -7.30 5.22
C VAL A 209 -16.49 -7.08 4.55
N ILE A 210 -15.39 -7.29 5.28
CA ILE A 210 -14.03 -7.12 4.73
C ILE A 210 -13.81 -8.10 3.58
N LYS A 211 -14.07 -9.38 3.78
CA LYS A 211 -13.80 -10.45 2.80
C LYS A 211 -14.56 -10.33 1.48
N LYS A 212 -15.63 -9.54 1.42
CA LYS A 212 -16.31 -9.24 0.14
C LYS A 212 -15.39 -8.55 -0.88
N THR A 213 -14.47 -7.73 -0.40
CA THR A 213 -13.66 -6.89 -1.31
C THR A 213 -12.17 -6.89 -0.98
N ALA A 214 -11.82 -7.00 0.30
CA ALA A 214 -10.48 -6.78 0.81
C ALA A 214 -9.90 -8.01 1.52
N THR A 215 -8.58 -8.10 1.55
CA THR A 215 -7.80 -9.09 2.30
C THR A 215 -7.03 -8.44 3.46
N ALA A 216 -7.21 -7.13 3.65
CA ALA A 216 -6.53 -6.39 4.68
C ALA A 216 -7.40 -5.25 5.25
N VAL A 217 -7.03 -4.81 6.44
CA VAL A 217 -7.56 -3.60 7.08
C VAL A 217 -6.44 -2.65 7.45
N TYR A 218 -6.70 -1.38 7.28
CA TYR A 218 -5.84 -0.29 7.74
C TYR A 218 -6.49 0.34 8.97
N ALA A 219 -6.07 -0.06 10.16
CA ALA A 219 -6.74 0.24 11.42
C ALA A 219 -5.99 1.30 12.24
N LYS A 220 -6.73 2.08 13.05
CA LYS A 220 -6.14 2.94 14.08
C LYS A 220 -5.52 2.08 15.17
N LEU A 221 -4.55 2.67 15.89
CA LEU A 221 -3.96 2.06 17.07
C LEU A 221 -4.97 1.80 18.22
N THR A 222 -6.15 2.42 18.17
CA THR A 222 -7.25 2.20 19.11
C THR A 222 -8.02 0.89 18.88
N ILE A 223 -7.69 0.11 17.84
CA ILE A 223 -8.32 -1.18 17.61
C ILE A 223 -8.18 -2.08 18.83
N PRO A 224 -9.27 -2.67 19.37
CA PRO A 224 -9.18 -3.64 20.45
C PRO A 224 -8.32 -4.85 20.05
N VAL A 225 -7.53 -5.35 20.99
CA VAL A 225 -6.67 -6.54 20.75
C VAL A 225 -7.50 -7.73 20.25
N ALA A 226 -8.68 -7.96 20.84
CA ALA A 226 -9.58 -9.04 20.41
C ALA A 226 -10.03 -8.90 18.97
N VAL A 227 -10.33 -7.68 18.49
CA VAL A 227 -10.72 -7.42 17.10
C VAL A 227 -9.55 -7.66 16.14
N ALA A 228 -8.35 -7.17 16.50
CA ALA A 228 -7.15 -7.41 15.70
C ALA A 228 -6.84 -8.92 15.59
N ARG A 229 -6.96 -9.66 16.71
CA ARG A 229 -6.81 -11.11 16.74
C ARG A 229 -7.84 -11.82 15.85
N ASN A 230 -9.12 -11.45 15.94
CA ASN A 230 -10.18 -12.01 15.11
C ASN A 230 -9.91 -11.81 13.61
N TYR A 231 -9.40 -10.65 13.21
CA TYR A 231 -9.01 -10.41 11.82
C TYR A 231 -7.88 -11.33 11.39
N ARG A 232 -6.82 -11.49 12.21
CA ARG A 232 -5.71 -12.40 11.88
C ARG A 232 -6.15 -13.86 11.78
N GLN A 233 -6.98 -14.33 12.72
CA GLN A 233 -7.55 -15.68 12.67
C GLN A 233 -8.40 -15.93 11.41
N ALA A 234 -8.94 -14.86 10.84
CA ALA A 234 -9.68 -14.89 9.58
C ALA A 234 -8.79 -14.63 8.35
N ASP A 235 -7.45 -14.67 8.47
CA ASP A 235 -6.48 -14.37 7.41
C ASP A 235 -6.64 -12.96 6.80
N ILE A 236 -7.02 -11.99 7.64
CA ILE A 236 -7.07 -10.58 7.25
C ILE A 236 -5.82 -9.88 7.79
N LYS A 237 -4.99 -9.35 6.89
CA LYS A 237 -3.78 -8.60 7.25
C LYS A 237 -4.14 -7.28 7.94
N VAL A 238 -3.56 -7.04 9.13
CA VAL A 238 -3.82 -5.84 9.91
C VAL A 238 -2.64 -4.88 9.79
N PHE A 239 -2.86 -3.73 9.14
CA PHE A 239 -1.94 -2.60 9.12
C PHE A 239 -2.32 -1.64 10.24
N LEU A 240 -1.46 -1.44 11.24
CA LEU A 240 -1.73 -0.53 12.34
C LEU A 240 -1.15 0.86 12.11
N SER A 241 -1.96 1.88 12.25
CA SER A 241 -1.58 3.29 12.02
C SER A 241 -2.07 4.23 13.14
N VAL A 242 -1.35 5.21 13.54
CA VAL A 242 -0.01 5.65 13.16
C VAL A 242 0.82 5.70 14.42
N GLY A 243 1.95 5.02 14.42
CA GLY A 243 2.92 5.12 15.51
C GLY A 243 3.69 6.45 15.43
N LYS A 244 3.65 7.23 16.50
CA LYS A 244 4.29 8.55 16.58
C LYS A 244 5.51 8.55 17.51
N ASN A 245 5.51 7.68 18.50
CA ASN A 245 6.51 7.56 19.55
C ASN A 245 6.65 6.11 20.03
N GLU A 246 7.55 5.85 20.95
CA GLU A 246 7.88 4.51 21.42
C GLU A 246 6.74 3.83 22.18
N ALA A 247 5.94 4.60 22.92
CA ALA A 247 4.75 4.07 23.59
C ALA A 247 3.71 3.59 22.56
N ASP A 248 3.55 4.31 21.45
CA ASP A 248 2.70 3.86 20.33
C ASP A 248 3.27 2.59 19.70
N TYR A 249 4.59 2.51 19.50
CA TYR A 249 5.25 1.35 18.92
C TYR A 249 5.03 0.10 19.76
N ALA A 250 5.23 0.20 21.09
CA ALA A 250 4.96 -0.90 22.02
C ALA A 250 3.49 -1.36 21.96
N LYS A 251 2.55 -0.41 21.90
CA LYS A 251 1.11 -0.72 21.75
C LYS A 251 0.78 -1.38 20.41
N MET A 252 1.49 -1.01 19.33
CA MET A 252 1.33 -1.64 18.02
C MET A 252 1.78 -3.10 18.07
N MET A 253 2.96 -3.34 18.64
CA MET A 253 3.52 -4.69 18.75
C MET A 253 2.66 -5.62 19.58
N ALA A 254 2.06 -5.16 20.68
CA ALA A 254 1.13 -5.92 21.50
C ALA A 254 -0.14 -6.40 20.76
N ARG A 255 -0.37 -5.93 19.53
CA ARG A 255 -1.48 -6.34 18.65
C ARG A 255 -1.04 -7.28 17.54
N GLU A 256 0.25 -7.61 17.47
CA GLU A 256 0.84 -8.52 16.48
C GLU A 256 0.36 -8.17 15.05
N PRO A 257 0.62 -6.97 14.53
CA PRO A 257 0.13 -6.56 13.22
C PRO A 257 0.92 -7.25 12.10
N TYR A 258 0.31 -7.34 10.92
CA TYR A 258 1.05 -7.66 9.70
C TYR A 258 2.05 -6.54 9.35
N ALA A 259 1.66 -5.28 9.57
CA ALA A 259 2.51 -4.14 9.28
C ALA A 259 2.26 -2.97 10.24
N VAL A 260 3.33 -2.26 10.58
CA VAL A 260 3.30 -1.03 11.37
C VAL A 260 3.45 0.19 10.48
N VAL A 261 2.56 1.16 10.64
CA VAL A 261 2.57 2.41 9.87
C VAL A 261 3.08 3.53 10.75
N VAL A 262 4.23 4.10 10.41
CA VAL A 262 4.94 5.04 11.27
C VAL A 262 5.27 6.36 10.56
N ASN A 263 5.23 7.46 11.32
CA ASN A 263 5.62 8.77 10.80
C ASN A 263 7.13 8.93 10.63
N ASN A 264 7.91 8.32 11.50
CA ASN A 264 9.37 8.40 11.51
C ASN A 264 9.98 7.00 11.50
N VAL A 265 10.31 6.53 10.30
CA VAL A 265 10.87 5.19 10.09
C VAL A 265 12.18 5.00 10.86
N ALA A 266 13.12 5.99 10.81
CA ALA A 266 14.39 5.87 11.51
C ALA A 266 14.23 5.75 13.04
N ARG A 267 13.26 6.48 13.63
CA ARG A 267 12.97 6.36 15.06
C ARG A 267 12.41 4.99 15.40
N PHE A 268 11.49 4.48 14.59
CA PHE A 268 10.93 3.13 14.77
C PHE A 268 12.02 2.07 14.68
N GLN A 269 12.88 2.14 13.64
CA GLN A 269 13.97 1.17 13.44
C GLN A 269 14.93 1.15 14.65
N ARG A 270 15.39 2.32 15.12
CA ARG A 270 16.24 2.39 16.31
C ARG A 270 15.56 1.81 17.56
N TRP A 271 14.28 2.10 17.76
CA TRP A 271 13.52 1.54 18.87
C TRP A 271 13.42 0.02 18.76
N ARG A 272 13.19 -0.51 17.57
CA ARG A 272 13.11 -1.95 17.30
C ARG A 272 14.46 -2.63 17.51
N ASP A 273 15.53 -2.08 16.97
CA ASP A 273 16.89 -2.61 17.04
C ASP A 273 17.43 -2.65 18.50
N ASN A 274 16.84 -1.91 19.44
CA ASN A 274 17.21 -1.85 20.86
C ASN A 274 16.31 -2.69 21.78
N ARG A 275 15.47 -3.54 21.24
CA ARG A 275 14.62 -4.49 22.00
C ARG A 275 15.27 -5.86 22.09
#